data_9c419d5542aeeb5168903d2f849973a9
#
_entry.id   9c419d5542aeeb5168903d2f849973a9
#
_cell.length_a   1.000
_cell.length_b   1.000
_cell.length_c   1.000
_cell.angle_alpha   90.00
_cell.angle_beta   90.00
_cell.angle_gamma   90.00
#
_symmetry.space_group_name_H-M   'P 1'
#
loop_
_entity.id
_entity.type
_entity.pdbx_description
1 polymer ?
#
loop_
_entity_poly.entity_id
_entity_poly.type
_entity_poly.pdbx_seq_one_letter_code
_entity_poly.pdbx_strand_id
1 'polypeptide(L)'
;MSRRKKAVRRPVPADPRYDSQTVSKFLNNLMEQGKKSLAERVFYSAMDLIEQRTGQPGVNVFKQALSNVKPALEVKSRRVGGATYQVPVEVRPERRTALGMRWLISFSRARREKNMAERLAAELILASKGEGDTIKKKEDTHRMAEANRAFAHYRW
;
A
#
# COMPACT_ATOMS: atom_id res chain seq x y z
N MET A 1 -22.04 8.82 -16.95
CA MET A 1 -21.46 7.47 -16.75
C MET A 1 -22.18 6.46 -17.63
N SER A 2 -21.44 5.55 -18.29
CA SER A 2 -22.06 4.53 -19.15
C SER A 2 -22.79 3.49 -18.30
N ARG A 3 -24.10 3.31 -18.51
CA ARG A 3 -24.90 2.27 -17.85
C ARG A 3 -24.74 0.89 -18.51
N ARG A 4 -24.40 0.86 -19.79
CA ARG A 4 -24.42 -0.38 -20.61
C ARG A 4 -23.08 -1.10 -20.68
N LYS A 5 -21.96 -0.39 -20.54
CA LYS A 5 -20.64 -0.99 -20.73
C LYS A 5 -19.68 -0.55 -19.64
N LYS A 6 -19.09 -1.54 -18.94
CA LYS A 6 -18.00 -1.30 -17.98
C LYS A 6 -16.71 -1.10 -18.76
N ALA A 7 -15.96 -0.06 -18.44
CA ALA A 7 -14.66 0.18 -19.07
C ALA A 7 -13.71 -1.01 -18.86
N VAL A 8 -13.07 -1.44 -19.94
CA VAL A 8 -12.05 -2.49 -19.87
C VAL A 8 -10.82 -1.96 -19.15
N ARG A 9 -10.36 -2.69 -18.15
CA ARG A 9 -9.11 -2.32 -17.44
C ARG A 9 -7.91 -2.56 -18.36
N ARG A 10 -7.14 -1.52 -18.60
CA ARG A 10 -5.88 -1.64 -19.34
C ARG A 10 -4.87 -2.43 -18.51
N PRO A 11 -4.15 -3.41 -19.10
CA PRO A 11 -3.06 -4.08 -18.41
C PRO A 11 -1.93 -3.09 -18.12
N VAL A 12 -1.35 -3.18 -16.94
CA VAL A 12 -0.16 -2.39 -16.59
C VAL A 12 1.06 -3.17 -17.08
N PRO A 13 1.93 -2.58 -17.95
CA PRO A 13 3.15 -3.25 -18.36
C PRO A 13 4.06 -3.52 -17.17
N ALA A 14 4.87 -4.55 -17.26
CA ALA A 14 5.89 -4.85 -16.25
C ALA A 14 6.98 -3.76 -16.24
N ASP A 15 7.64 -3.60 -15.09
CA ASP A 15 8.76 -2.67 -14.93
C ASP A 15 9.99 -3.19 -15.69
N PRO A 16 10.70 -2.36 -16.47
CA PRO A 16 11.82 -2.82 -17.30
C PRO A 16 13.03 -3.34 -16.49
N ARG A 17 13.25 -2.84 -15.26
CA ARG A 17 14.40 -3.27 -14.42
C ARG A 17 14.13 -4.57 -13.66
N TYR A 18 12.92 -4.77 -13.17
CA TYR A 18 12.56 -5.89 -12.30
C TYR A 18 11.51 -6.85 -12.89
N ASP A 19 11.07 -6.62 -14.12
CA ASP A 19 10.02 -7.38 -14.82
C ASP A 19 8.80 -7.67 -13.92
N SER A 20 8.35 -6.66 -13.19
CA SER A 20 7.30 -6.79 -12.17
C SER A 20 6.16 -5.80 -12.37
N GLN A 21 4.95 -6.31 -12.60
CA GLN A 21 3.74 -5.47 -12.63
C GLN A 21 3.44 -4.80 -11.28
N THR A 22 3.85 -5.41 -10.17
CA THR A 22 3.66 -4.84 -8.83
C THR A 22 4.52 -3.59 -8.67
N VAL A 23 5.76 -3.62 -9.16
CA VAL A 23 6.66 -2.44 -9.16
C VAL A 23 6.06 -1.33 -10.02
N SER A 24 5.61 -1.64 -11.26
CA SER A 24 4.96 -0.64 -12.12
C SER A 24 3.73 -0.01 -11.46
N LYS A 25 2.90 -0.79 -10.78
CA LYS A 25 1.74 -0.27 -10.02
C LYS A 25 2.19 0.64 -8.88
N PHE A 26 3.27 0.28 -8.18
CA PHE A 26 3.82 1.10 -7.11
C PHE A 26 4.37 2.42 -7.64
N LEU A 27 5.13 2.40 -8.74
CA LEU A 27 5.63 3.59 -9.42
C LEU A 27 4.51 4.54 -9.85
N ASN A 28 3.42 4.00 -10.41
CA ASN A 28 2.25 4.78 -10.77
C ASN A 28 1.57 5.46 -9.56
N ASN A 29 1.61 4.82 -8.37
CA ASN A 29 1.09 5.42 -7.14
C ASN A 29 2.07 6.42 -6.51
N LEU A 30 3.38 6.22 -6.67
CA LEU A 30 4.43 7.11 -6.17
C LEU A 30 4.52 8.39 -6.99
N MET A 31 4.22 8.30 -8.28
CA MET A 31 4.27 9.40 -9.24
C MET A 31 3.32 10.54 -8.84
N GLU A 32 3.80 11.76 -8.94
CA GLU A 32 3.02 13.00 -8.81
C GLU A 32 3.12 13.83 -10.08
N GLN A 33 2.05 14.52 -10.44
CA GLN A 33 1.98 15.43 -11.59
C GLN A 33 2.42 14.78 -12.93
N GLY A 34 2.29 13.45 -13.05
CA GLY A 34 2.72 12.74 -14.27
C GLY A 34 4.24 12.56 -14.43
N LYS A 35 5.05 12.93 -13.42
CA LYS A 35 6.53 12.86 -13.48
C LYS A 35 7.02 11.43 -13.24
N LYS A 36 6.80 10.54 -14.23
CA LYS A 36 7.10 9.10 -14.07
C LYS A 36 8.59 8.82 -13.94
N SER A 37 9.43 9.44 -14.75
CA SER A 37 10.89 9.26 -14.71
C SER A 37 11.50 9.64 -13.35
N LEU A 38 10.93 10.64 -12.67
CA LEU A 38 11.34 11.02 -11.32
C LEU A 38 10.94 9.93 -10.31
N ALA A 39 9.73 9.39 -10.42
CA ALA A 39 9.27 8.31 -9.54
C ALA A 39 10.11 7.03 -9.72
N GLU A 40 10.48 6.69 -10.94
CA GLU A 40 11.38 5.58 -11.26
C GLU A 40 12.76 5.79 -10.62
N ARG A 41 13.36 6.97 -10.79
CA ARG A 41 14.66 7.32 -10.19
C ARG A 41 14.61 7.20 -8.66
N VAL A 42 13.58 7.75 -8.01
CA VAL A 42 13.41 7.68 -6.55
C VAL A 42 13.29 6.22 -6.09
N PHE A 43 12.50 5.42 -6.78
CA PHE A 43 12.30 4.02 -6.42
C PHE A 43 13.58 3.19 -6.61
N TYR A 44 14.25 3.31 -7.75
CA TYR A 44 15.48 2.55 -8.01
C TYR A 44 16.59 2.95 -7.04
N SER A 45 16.75 4.24 -6.77
CA SER A 45 17.71 4.69 -5.73
C SER A 45 17.35 4.15 -4.35
N ALA A 46 16.06 4.04 -4.01
CA ALA A 46 15.64 3.41 -2.75
C ALA A 46 15.99 1.93 -2.71
N MET A 47 15.83 1.19 -3.82
CA MET A 47 16.21 -0.23 -3.89
C MET A 47 17.73 -0.42 -3.72
N ASP A 48 18.53 0.42 -4.39
CA ASP A 48 19.99 0.38 -4.26
C ASP A 48 20.44 0.70 -2.81
N LEU A 49 19.78 1.67 -2.14
CA LEU A 49 20.02 1.97 -0.72
C LEU A 49 19.64 0.81 0.23
N ILE A 50 18.54 0.11 -0.07
CA ILE A 50 18.13 -1.06 0.72
C ILE A 50 19.19 -2.16 0.59
N GLU A 51 19.65 -2.43 -0.61
CA GLU A 51 20.66 -3.45 -0.87
C GLU A 51 21.98 -3.12 -0.14
N GLN A 52 22.42 -1.86 -0.17
CA GLN A 52 23.60 -1.40 0.60
C GLN A 52 23.46 -1.57 2.11
N ARG A 53 22.24 -1.34 2.66
CA ARG A 53 22.00 -1.39 4.11
C ARG A 53 21.70 -2.79 4.65
N THR A 54 21.10 -3.65 3.84
CA THR A 54 20.60 -4.96 4.28
C THR A 54 21.38 -6.14 3.70
N GLY A 55 22.15 -5.92 2.64
CA GLY A 55 22.80 -6.99 1.89
C GLY A 55 21.84 -7.89 1.09
N GLN A 56 20.53 -7.55 1.05
CA GLN A 56 19.51 -8.30 0.34
C GLN A 56 19.05 -7.52 -0.89
N PRO A 57 18.64 -8.20 -1.99
CA PRO A 57 18.07 -7.53 -3.16
C PRO A 57 16.89 -6.65 -2.75
N GLY A 58 16.95 -5.35 -3.04
CA GLY A 58 15.95 -4.37 -2.61
C GLY A 58 14.52 -4.74 -3.01
N VAL A 59 14.35 -5.38 -4.17
CA VAL A 59 13.05 -5.83 -4.66
C VAL A 59 12.43 -6.93 -3.78
N ASN A 60 13.23 -7.77 -3.16
CA ASN A 60 12.74 -8.82 -2.25
C ASN A 60 12.25 -8.20 -0.95
N VAL A 61 13.01 -7.26 -0.39
CA VAL A 61 12.62 -6.48 0.79
C VAL A 61 11.32 -5.71 0.50
N PHE A 62 11.19 -5.10 -0.67
CA PHE A 62 9.96 -4.43 -1.11
C PHE A 62 8.75 -5.39 -1.17
N LYS A 63 8.91 -6.58 -1.78
CA LYS A 63 7.83 -7.58 -1.86
C LYS A 63 7.41 -8.05 -0.48
N GLN A 64 8.37 -8.29 0.42
CA GLN A 64 8.12 -8.69 1.81
C GLN A 64 7.41 -7.58 2.58
N ALA A 65 7.92 -6.35 2.53
CA ALA A 65 7.28 -5.18 3.15
C ALA A 65 5.83 -5.03 2.68
N LEU A 66 5.59 -5.07 1.37
CA LEU A 66 4.24 -4.98 0.82
C LEU A 66 3.35 -6.12 1.31
N SER A 67 3.85 -7.35 1.42
CA SER A 67 3.10 -8.50 1.95
C SER A 67 2.70 -8.28 3.41
N ASN A 68 3.62 -7.77 4.24
CA ASN A 68 3.40 -7.51 5.66
C ASN A 68 2.37 -6.41 5.90
N VAL A 69 2.32 -5.40 5.03
CA VAL A 69 1.45 -4.21 5.16
C VAL A 69 0.01 -4.48 4.69
N LYS A 70 -0.23 -5.46 3.81
CA LYS A 70 -1.57 -5.72 3.26
C LYS A 70 -2.59 -6.04 4.35
N PRO A 71 -3.68 -5.24 4.52
CA PRO A 71 -4.71 -5.53 5.51
C PRO A 71 -5.66 -6.63 5.04
N ALA A 72 -6.10 -7.49 5.95
CA ALA A 72 -7.14 -8.48 5.68
C ALA A 72 -8.54 -7.88 5.84
N LEU A 73 -8.73 -6.97 6.80
CA LEU A 73 -9.99 -6.34 7.14
C LEU A 73 -9.91 -4.83 7.00
N GLU A 74 -11.01 -4.21 6.65
CA GLU A 74 -11.23 -2.75 6.72
C GLU A 74 -12.59 -2.47 7.35
N VAL A 75 -12.78 -1.25 7.83
CA VAL A 75 -14.06 -0.80 8.39
C VAL A 75 -14.72 0.12 7.37
N LYS A 76 -16.00 -0.13 7.08
CA LYS A 76 -16.83 0.72 6.23
C LYS A 76 -18.03 1.23 6.99
N SER A 77 -18.32 2.51 6.85
CA SER A 77 -19.52 3.10 7.42
C SER A 77 -20.75 2.69 6.62
N ARG A 78 -21.80 2.23 7.31
CA ARG A 78 -23.11 1.92 6.75
C ARG A 78 -24.21 2.59 7.57
N ARG A 79 -25.13 3.23 6.89
CA ARG A 79 -26.30 3.85 7.52
C ARG A 79 -27.45 2.86 7.57
N VAL A 80 -27.97 2.58 8.76
CA VAL A 80 -29.11 1.70 9.00
C VAL A 80 -30.06 2.39 9.98
N GLY A 81 -31.34 2.56 9.58
CA GLY A 81 -32.33 3.19 10.45
C GLY A 81 -31.99 4.58 10.96
N GLY A 82 -31.22 5.38 10.18
CA GLY A 82 -30.79 6.72 10.59
C GLY A 82 -29.46 6.79 11.35
N ALA A 83 -29.00 5.69 11.95
CA ALA A 83 -27.69 5.60 12.63
C ALA A 83 -26.59 5.13 11.66
N THR A 84 -25.35 5.59 11.87
CA THR A 84 -24.19 5.18 11.09
C THR A 84 -23.36 4.18 11.89
N TYR A 85 -23.23 2.98 11.36
CA TYR A 85 -22.44 1.90 11.95
C TYR A 85 -21.13 1.69 11.21
N GLN A 86 -20.08 1.37 11.94
CA GLN A 86 -18.79 0.99 11.38
C GLN A 86 -18.76 -0.54 11.20
N VAL A 87 -18.93 -1.00 9.95
CA VAL A 87 -19.06 -2.42 9.64
C VAL A 87 -17.72 -2.99 9.17
N PRO A 88 -17.18 -4.02 9.84
CA PRO A 88 -15.96 -4.69 9.38
C PRO A 88 -16.24 -5.52 8.12
N VAL A 89 -15.40 -5.34 7.11
CA VAL A 89 -15.50 -6.03 5.82
C VAL A 89 -14.17 -6.60 5.41
N GLU A 90 -14.20 -7.78 4.80
CA GLU A 90 -13.02 -8.37 4.22
C GLU A 90 -12.55 -7.60 2.98
N VAL A 91 -11.26 -7.33 2.89
CA VAL A 91 -10.69 -6.55 1.80
C VAL A 91 -10.38 -7.47 0.62
N ARG A 92 -10.84 -7.11 -0.58
CA ARG A 92 -10.53 -7.86 -1.81
C ARG A 92 -9.01 -7.81 -2.12
N PRO A 93 -8.41 -8.86 -2.70
CA PRO A 93 -6.96 -8.95 -2.92
C PRO A 93 -6.34 -7.75 -3.66
N GLU A 94 -7.02 -7.25 -4.70
CA GLU A 94 -6.57 -6.06 -5.43
C GLU A 94 -6.53 -4.81 -4.53
N ARG A 95 -7.55 -4.64 -3.69
CA ARG A 95 -7.65 -3.52 -2.77
C ARG A 95 -6.65 -3.63 -1.61
N ARG A 96 -6.36 -4.83 -1.12
CA ARG A 96 -5.30 -5.06 -0.12
C ARG A 96 -3.96 -4.51 -0.62
N THR A 97 -3.62 -4.84 -1.87
CA THR A 97 -2.40 -4.37 -2.51
C THR A 97 -2.40 -2.84 -2.67
N ALA A 98 -3.51 -2.26 -3.13
CA ALA A 98 -3.62 -0.81 -3.31
C ALA A 98 -3.53 -0.04 -1.97
N LEU A 99 -4.14 -0.55 -0.90
CA LEU A 99 -4.04 0.03 0.43
C LEU A 99 -2.61 -0.04 0.97
N GLY A 100 -1.96 -1.21 0.85
CA GLY A 100 -0.57 -1.38 1.28
C GLY A 100 0.38 -0.40 0.58
N MET A 101 0.26 -0.27 -0.75
CA MET A 101 1.07 0.69 -1.52
C MET A 101 0.82 2.14 -1.07
N ARG A 102 -0.44 2.52 -0.90
CA ARG A 102 -0.81 3.87 -0.47
C ARG A 102 -0.26 4.21 0.91
N TRP A 103 -0.36 3.29 1.86
CA TRP A 103 0.15 3.49 3.21
C TRP A 103 1.67 3.60 3.23
N LEU A 104 2.39 2.70 2.55
CA LEU A 104 3.85 2.78 2.41
C LEU A 104 4.28 4.14 1.88
N ILE A 105 3.66 4.64 0.82
CA ILE A 105 3.99 5.94 0.24
C ILE A 105 3.66 7.09 1.21
N SER A 106 2.49 7.04 1.83
CA SER A 106 2.05 8.10 2.75
C SER A 106 2.98 8.23 3.96
N PHE A 107 3.32 7.11 4.60
CA PHE A 107 4.23 7.13 5.76
C PHE A 107 5.67 7.41 5.37
N SER A 108 6.15 6.94 4.21
CA SER A 108 7.45 7.35 3.69
C SER A 108 7.54 8.87 3.51
N ARG A 109 6.49 9.53 3.00
CA ARG A 109 6.45 10.99 2.85
C ARG A 109 6.47 11.74 4.17
N ALA A 110 5.89 11.16 5.22
CA ALA A 110 5.84 11.75 6.57
C ALA A 110 7.16 11.64 7.33
N ARG A 111 8.12 10.84 6.85
CA ARG A 111 9.41 10.65 7.49
C ARG A 111 10.30 11.90 7.41
N ARG A 112 11.32 11.97 8.28
CA ARG A 112 12.18 13.14 8.45
C ARG A 112 13.50 13.10 7.66
N GLU A 113 13.81 11.98 7.00
CA GLU A 113 15.02 11.85 6.19
C GLU A 113 15.05 12.90 5.06
N LYS A 114 16.23 13.25 4.59
CA LYS A 114 16.45 14.35 3.65
C LYS A 114 15.77 14.09 2.30
N ASN A 115 16.00 12.92 1.70
CA ASN A 115 15.56 12.57 0.36
C ASN A 115 14.41 11.55 0.37
N MET A 116 13.52 11.63 -0.63
CA MET A 116 12.41 10.68 -0.73
C MET A 116 12.88 9.23 -0.92
N ALA A 117 14.01 9.00 -1.59
CA ALA A 117 14.60 7.67 -1.73
C ALA A 117 15.03 7.09 -0.38
N GLU A 118 15.66 7.91 0.49
CA GLU A 118 16.04 7.51 1.84
C GLU A 118 14.82 7.22 2.72
N ARG A 119 13.80 8.07 2.65
CA ARG A 119 12.52 7.90 3.36
C ARG A 119 11.86 6.59 2.99
N LEU A 120 11.76 6.32 1.68
CA LEU A 120 11.16 5.11 1.15
C LEU A 120 11.96 3.86 1.55
N ALA A 121 13.29 3.90 1.43
CA ALA A 121 14.16 2.80 1.82
C ALA A 121 14.03 2.47 3.32
N ALA A 122 14.04 3.48 4.17
CA ALA A 122 13.91 3.29 5.62
C ALA A 122 12.55 2.70 6.00
N GLU A 123 11.45 3.19 5.41
CA GLU A 123 10.10 2.65 5.68
C GLU A 123 9.96 1.20 5.18
N LEU A 124 10.50 0.88 4.00
CA LEU A 124 10.46 -0.48 3.46
C LEU A 124 11.26 -1.47 4.30
N ILE A 125 12.43 -1.07 4.82
CA ILE A 125 13.24 -1.91 5.72
C ILE A 125 12.47 -2.21 7.01
N LEU A 126 11.86 -1.21 7.65
CA LEU A 126 11.06 -1.42 8.85
C LEU A 126 9.83 -2.29 8.57
N ALA A 127 9.08 -1.97 7.51
CA ALA A 127 7.90 -2.74 7.14
C ALA A 127 8.22 -4.21 6.79
N SER A 128 9.40 -4.49 6.23
CA SER A 128 9.83 -5.86 5.94
C SER A 128 10.09 -6.67 7.22
N LYS A 129 10.51 -6.01 8.29
CA LYS A 129 10.69 -6.61 9.62
C LYS A 129 9.41 -6.71 10.45
N GLY A 130 8.30 -6.15 9.94
CA GLY A 130 7.04 -6.08 10.68
C GLY A 130 6.94 -4.90 11.64
N GLU A 131 7.74 -3.87 11.43
CA GLU A 131 7.84 -2.66 12.26
C GLU A 131 7.47 -1.40 11.47
N GLY A 132 7.39 -0.27 12.17
CA GLY A 132 7.16 1.04 11.56
C GLY A 132 5.70 1.48 11.53
N ASP A 133 5.50 2.75 11.13
CA ASP A 133 4.18 3.40 11.18
C ASP A 133 3.19 2.77 10.19
N THR A 134 3.67 2.24 9.09
CA THR A 134 2.82 1.53 8.10
C THR A 134 2.24 0.25 8.69
N ILE A 135 3.01 -0.52 9.44
CA ILE A 135 2.54 -1.74 10.13
C ILE A 135 1.56 -1.35 11.24
N LYS A 136 1.90 -0.34 12.04
CA LYS A 136 1.00 0.20 13.06
C LYS A 136 -0.37 0.58 12.48
N LYS A 137 -0.38 1.24 11.31
CA LYS A 137 -1.64 1.58 10.61
C LYS A 137 -2.46 0.35 10.24
N LYS A 138 -1.81 -0.73 9.77
CA LYS A 138 -2.49 -2.01 9.50
C LYS A 138 -3.10 -2.57 10.78
N GLU A 139 -2.34 -2.62 11.87
CA GLU A 139 -2.79 -3.14 13.17
C GLU A 139 -3.95 -2.33 13.74
N ASP A 140 -3.86 -0.98 13.68
CA ASP A 140 -4.95 -0.10 14.11
C ASP A 140 -6.23 -0.34 13.28
N THR A 141 -6.08 -0.57 11.97
CA THR A 141 -7.22 -0.90 11.10
C THR A 141 -7.85 -2.24 11.48
N HIS A 142 -7.04 -3.26 11.79
CA HIS A 142 -7.52 -4.56 12.24
C HIS A 142 -8.16 -4.46 13.63
N ARG A 143 -7.56 -3.72 14.56
CA ARG A 143 -8.10 -3.46 15.91
C ARG A 143 -9.46 -2.77 15.83
N MET A 144 -9.60 -1.76 14.98
CA MET A 144 -10.90 -1.12 14.74
C MET A 144 -11.93 -2.08 14.16
N ALA A 145 -11.53 -2.96 13.23
CA ALA A 145 -12.43 -3.96 12.67
C ALA A 145 -12.87 -4.99 13.71
N GLU A 146 -11.98 -5.39 14.60
CA GLU A 146 -12.27 -6.31 15.70
C GLU A 146 -13.19 -5.69 16.74
N ALA A 147 -12.94 -4.46 17.16
CA ALA A 147 -13.79 -3.71 18.09
C ALA A 147 -15.22 -3.54 17.56
N ASN A 148 -15.39 -3.46 16.25
CA ASN A 148 -16.70 -3.35 15.59
C ASN A 148 -17.28 -4.69 15.12
N ARG A 149 -16.73 -5.83 15.57
CA ARG A 149 -17.14 -7.17 15.16
C ARG A 149 -18.62 -7.44 15.39
N ALA A 150 -19.21 -6.88 16.44
CA ALA A 150 -20.63 -6.99 16.74
C ALA A 150 -21.53 -6.50 15.60
N PHE A 151 -21.07 -5.56 14.77
CA PHE A 151 -21.82 -5.01 13.63
C PHE A 151 -21.57 -5.76 12.32
N ALA A 152 -20.86 -6.88 12.34
CA ALA A 152 -20.56 -7.67 11.14
C ALA A 152 -21.83 -8.18 10.41
N HIS A 153 -22.93 -8.40 11.14
CA HIS A 153 -24.21 -8.82 10.58
C HIS A 153 -24.87 -7.75 9.68
N TYR A 154 -24.45 -6.49 9.78
CA TYR A 154 -24.89 -5.43 8.86
C TYR A 154 -24.10 -5.41 7.53
N ARG A 155 -23.22 -6.39 7.29
CA ARG A 155 -22.48 -6.53 6.02
C ARG A 155 -23.46 -6.85 4.87
N TRP A 156 -23.21 -6.26 3.69
CA TRP A 156 -23.93 -6.54 2.44
C TRP A 156 -23.07 -7.31 1.44
#